data_75183999952c7eb9612812768e1da981
#
_entry.id   75183999952c7eb9612812768e1da981
#
_cell.length_a   1.000
_cell.length_b   1.000
_cell.length_c   1.000
_cell.angle_alpha   90.00
_cell.angle_beta   90.00
_cell.angle_gamma   90.00
#
_symmetry.space_group_name_H-M   'P 1'
#
loop_
_entity.id
_entity.type
_entity.pdbx_description
1 polymer ?
#
loop_
_entity_poly.entity_id
_entity_poly.type
_entity_poly.pdbx_seq_one_letter_code
_entity_poly.pdbx_strand_id
1 'polypeptide(L)'
;MSETHNILPQDGLAGTLVGRVWLGGTLPGPAVVALRPDGVFDLSAHYPTMSTLLDTAQPAEAVRKAPGQRLCSVDELLANSLPGSRHATLPHLLAPCDLQVVKAAGVTFAASLIERVIEEQARGDASRAQGLRSQVTGLIGASLADMRPGSPQAMALKTLLQEKGLWSQYLEVGIGPDAEVFTKAPVLASVGCGEDIGIRSDSAWNNPEPEVVLAVNSRGDIVGAALGNDVNLRDIEGRSALLLGKAKDNNASCAIGPFIRLFDAGFGLDAVRNETVHLHVAGADGYQLRGINTMAS
;
A
#
# COMPACT_ATOMS: atom_id res chain seq x y z
N MET A 1 24.35 12.23 -4.93
CA MET A 1 22.96 12.47 -5.38
C MET A 1 22.12 12.34 -4.13
N SER A 2 21.39 13.37 -3.73
CA SER A 2 20.62 13.37 -2.47
C SER A 2 19.52 12.31 -2.53
N GLU A 3 19.26 11.63 -1.41
CA GLU A 3 18.20 10.61 -1.28
C GLU A 3 16.80 11.12 -1.69
N THR A 4 16.61 12.43 -1.70
CA THR A 4 15.37 13.10 -2.09
C THR A 4 14.97 12.87 -3.56
N HIS A 5 15.92 12.61 -4.47
CA HIS A 5 15.60 12.38 -5.88
C HIS A 5 14.94 11.01 -6.15
N ASN A 6 15.00 10.08 -5.20
CA ASN A 6 14.39 8.75 -5.35
C ASN A 6 12.91 8.67 -4.88
N ILE A 7 12.33 9.77 -4.40
CA ILE A 7 10.96 9.78 -3.84
C ILE A 7 9.92 10.20 -4.90
N LEU A 8 10.35 10.92 -5.92
CA LEU A 8 9.47 11.30 -7.03
C LEU A 8 9.31 10.14 -8.04
N PRO A 9 8.17 10.09 -8.78
CA PRO A 9 8.00 9.14 -9.89
C PRO A 9 9.09 9.32 -10.95
N GLN A 10 9.26 8.33 -11.84
CA GLN A 10 10.27 8.37 -12.91
C GLN A 10 10.09 9.56 -13.86
N ASP A 11 8.84 9.98 -14.10
CA ASP A 11 8.51 11.16 -14.88
C ASP A 11 8.66 12.48 -14.09
N GLY A 12 9.11 12.40 -12.84
CA GLY A 12 9.36 13.53 -11.97
C GLY A 12 8.12 14.42 -11.82
N LEU A 13 8.27 15.70 -12.16
CA LEU A 13 7.20 16.70 -12.12
C LEU A 13 6.50 16.89 -13.48
N ALA A 14 6.79 16.08 -14.49
CA ALA A 14 6.05 16.09 -15.75
C ALA A 14 4.62 15.54 -15.57
N GLY A 15 4.45 14.62 -14.63
CA GLY A 15 3.16 14.13 -14.20
C GLY A 15 2.43 15.06 -13.25
N THR A 16 1.12 14.83 -13.06
CA THR A 16 0.33 15.58 -12.08
C THR A 16 0.37 14.90 -10.74
N LEU A 17 1.06 15.50 -9.77
CA LEU A 17 1.23 14.99 -8.41
C LEU A 17 0.44 15.83 -7.42
N VAL A 18 -0.32 15.16 -6.57
CA VAL A 18 -1.04 15.78 -5.46
C VAL A 18 -0.71 15.08 -4.14
N GLY A 19 -0.74 15.83 -3.08
CA GLY A 19 -0.48 15.32 -1.74
C GLY A 19 -1.20 16.11 -0.68
N ARG A 20 -0.90 15.77 0.57
CA ARG A 20 -1.31 16.54 1.74
C ARG A 20 -0.09 16.88 2.57
N VAL A 21 -0.12 18.04 3.14
CA VAL A 21 0.91 18.50 4.07
C VAL A 21 0.27 19.02 5.34
N TRP A 22 1.00 18.96 6.44
CA TRP A 22 0.72 19.77 7.61
C TRP A 22 1.43 21.11 7.43
N LEU A 23 0.70 22.19 7.44
CA LEU A 23 1.26 23.54 7.44
C LEU A 23 1.82 23.82 8.82
N GLY A 24 3.07 24.26 8.88
CA GLY A 24 3.66 24.78 10.10
C GLY A 24 3.35 26.27 10.33
N GLY A 25 4.00 26.87 11.33
CA GLY A 25 3.95 28.31 11.58
C GLY A 25 2.73 28.77 12.38
N THR A 26 2.20 29.95 12.06
CA THR A 26 1.18 30.65 12.88
C THR A 26 -0.23 30.07 12.74
N LEU A 27 -0.54 29.42 11.62
CA LEU A 27 -1.84 28.78 11.35
C LEU A 27 -1.59 27.33 10.90
N PRO A 28 -1.22 26.46 11.84
CA PRO A 28 -0.94 25.07 11.51
C PRO A 28 -2.23 24.33 11.16
N GLY A 29 -2.15 23.42 10.17
CA GLY A 29 -3.28 22.63 9.75
C GLY A 29 -2.98 21.80 8.50
N PRO A 30 -3.85 20.82 8.16
CA PRO A 30 -3.70 20.04 6.95
C PRO A 30 -4.05 20.89 5.71
N ALA A 31 -3.31 20.72 4.63
CA ALA A 31 -3.56 21.36 3.35
C ALA A 31 -3.42 20.35 2.21
N VAL A 32 -4.29 20.47 1.20
CA VAL A 32 -4.15 19.76 -0.08
C VAL A 32 -3.17 20.52 -0.94
N VAL A 33 -2.17 19.83 -1.49
CA VAL A 33 -1.11 20.45 -2.28
C VAL A 33 -0.93 19.80 -3.65
N ALA A 34 -0.49 20.62 -4.61
CA ALA A 34 0.04 20.15 -5.89
C ALA A 34 1.54 20.41 -5.95
N LEU A 35 2.27 19.50 -6.60
CA LEU A 35 3.67 19.69 -6.96
C LEU A 35 3.73 20.24 -8.38
N ARG A 36 4.53 21.30 -8.57
CA ARG A 36 4.79 21.93 -9.84
C ARG A 36 6.30 22.18 -10.01
N PRO A 37 6.80 22.44 -11.22
CA PRO A 37 8.23 22.66 -11.44
C PRO A 37 8.84 23.77 -10.57
N ASP A 38 8.05 24.75 -10.17
CA ASP A 38 8.46 25.89 -9.35
C ASP A 38 8.17 25.74 -7.85
N GLY A 39 7.65 24.58 -7.41
CA GLY A 39 7.49 24.24 -5.99
C GLY A 39 6.19 23.54 -5.62
N VAL A 40 5.87 23.59 -4.33
CA VAL A 40 4.67 23.04 -3.70
C VAL A 40 3.63 24.13 -3.53
N PHE A 41 2.41 23.88 -3.99
CA PHE A 41 1.32 24.84 -4.01
C PHE A 41 0.13 24.37 -3.21
N ASP A 42 -0.31 25.19 -2.26
CA ASP A 42 -1.53 24.98 -1.50
C ASP A 42 -2.77 25.23 -2.37
N LEU A 43 -3.62 24.20 -2.46
CA LEU A 43 -4.87 24.21 -3.21
C LEU A 43 -6.12 24.27 -2.30
N SER A 44 -5.95 24.36 -0.99
CA SER A 44 -7.03 24.19 0.01
C SER A 44 -8.15 25.22 -0.13
N ALA A 45 -7.86 26.39 -0.70
CA ALA A 45 -8.90 27.39 -1.00
C ALA A 45 -9.92 26.90 -2.05
N HIS A 46 -9.53 25.97 -2.92
CA HIS A 46 -10.39 25.39 -3.96
C HIS A 46 -10.83 23.96 -3.62
N TYR A 47 -9.93 23.20 -2.99
CA TYR A 47 -10.13 21.80 -2.62
C TYR A 47 -9.77 21.61 -1.14
N PRO A 48 -10.72 21.84 -0.22
CA PRO A 48 -10.44 21.77 1.22
C PRO A 48 -10.06 20.36 1.69
N THR A 49 -10.39 19.33 0.91
CA THR A 49 -10.03 17.93 1.18
C THR A 49 -9.52 17.24 -0.08
N MET A 50 -8.70 16.20 0.08
CA MET A 50 -8.31 15.33 -1.02
C MET A 50 -9.54 14.64 -1.64
N SER A 51 -10.50 14.25 -0.82
CA SER A 51 -11.77 13.67 -1.27
C SER A 51 -12.50 14.59 -2.26
N THR A 52 -12.59 15.89 -1.95
CA THR A 52 -13.24 16.88 -2.83
C THR A 52 -12.49 17.01 -4.16
N LEU A 53 -11.16 17.00 -4.12
CA LEU A 53 -10.34 17.08 -5.34
C LEU A 53 -10.53 15.85 -6.23
N LEU A 54 -10.46 14.64 -5.66
CA LEU A 54 -10.57 13.38 -6.39
C LEU A 54 -11.98 13.15 -6.98
N ASP A 55 -13.00 13.79 -6.42
CA ASP A 55 -14.38 13.74 -6.93
C ASP A 55 -14.65 14.69 -8.11
N THR A 56 -13.70 15.53 -8.48
CA THR A 56 -13.84 16.33 -9.71
C THR A 56 -13.93 15.42 -10.95
N ALA A 57 -14.52 15.93 -12.02
CA ALA A 57 -14.69 15.13 -13.26
C ALA A 57 -13.36 14.70 -13.88
N GLN A 58 -12.35 15.55 -13.79
CA GLN A 58 -10.99 15.34 -14.33
C GLN A 58 -9.96 15.86 -13.32
N PRO A 59 -9.59 15.09 -12.29
CA PRO A 59 -8.75 15.55 -11.19
C PRO A 59 -7.40 16.11 -11.65
N ALA A 60 -6.72 15.46 -12.60
CA ALA A 60 -5.44 15.93 -13.11
C ALA A 60 -5.55 17.30 -13.82
N GLU A 61 -6.61 17.50 -14.59
CA GLU A 61 -6.87 18.79 -15.25
C GLU A 61 -7.25 19.87 -14.23
N ALA A 62 -8.08 19.52 -13.26
CA ALA A 62 -8.48 20.40 -12.17
C ALA A 62 -7.26 20.93 -11.39
N VAL A 63 -6.31 20.05 -11.05
CA VAL A 63 -5.06 20.41 -10.36
C VAL A 63 -4.18 21.31 -11.21
N ARG A 64 -4.03 21.02 -12.51
CA ARG A 64 -3.21 21.86 -13.41
C ARG A 64 -3.75 23.27 -13.55
N LYS A 65 -5.08 23.42 -13.55
CA LYS A 65 -5.75 24.74 -13.71
C LYS A 65 -5.94 25.50 -12.41
N ALA A 66 -5.97 24.82 -11.26
CA ALA A 66 -6.23 25.47 -9.99
C ALA A 66 -5.13 26.49 -9.65
N PRO A 67 -5.49 27.72 -9.32
CA PRO A 67 -4.52 28.63 -8.72
C PRO A 67 -4.16 28.11 -7.32
N GLY A 68 -2.96 28.43 -6.84
CA GLY A 68 -2.49 27.99 -5.53
C GLY A 68 -1.45 28.96 -4.97
N GLN A 69 -1.35 28.98 -3.66
CA GLN A 69 -0.29 29.72 -2.99
C GLN A 69 0.97 28.87 -2.91
N ARG A 70 2.10 29.37 -3.40
CA ARG A 70 3.38 28.68 -3.26
C ARG A 70 3.80 28.63 -1.79
N LEU A 71 4.11 27.45 -1.30
CA LEU A 71 4.54 27.20 0.09
C LEU A 71 6.07 27.15 0.21
N CYS A 72 6.69 26.24 -0.54
CA CYS A 72 8.12 25.94 -0.47
C CYS A 72 8.58 25.27 -1.77
N SER A 73 9.85 24.92 -1.88
CA SER A 73 10.35 24.00 -2.90
C SER A 73 9.98 22.54 -2.56
N VAL A 74 10.05 21.66 -3.56
CA VAL A 74 9.84 20.21 -3.34
C VAL A 74 10.92 19.66 -2.43
N ASP A 75 12.17 20.07 -2.61
CA ASP A 75 13.30 19.60 -1.80
C ASP A 75 13.16 20.02 -0.32
N GLU A 76 12.69 21.23 -0.05
CA GLU A 76 12.40 21.68 1.33
C GLU A 76 11.30 20.85 1.98
N LEU A 77 10.22 20.57 1.26
CA LEU A 77 9.14 19.72 1.76
C LEU A 77 9.65 18.31 2.09
N LEU A 78 10.37 17.69 1.16
CA LEU A 78 10.90 16.34 1.35
C LEU A 78 11.90 16.26 2.49
N ALA A 79 12.83 17.23 2.57
CA ALA A 79 13.80 17.30 3.64
C ALA A 79 13.13 17.45 5.02
N ASN A 80 12.08 18.28 5.13
CA ASN A 80 11.36 18.49 6.40
C ASN A 80 10.41 17.32 6.75
N SER A 81 10.19 16.38 5.84
CA SER A 81 9.37 15.20 6.07
C SER A 81 10.18 13.98 6.53
N LEU A 82 11.51 14.03 6.46
CA LEU A 82 12.37 12.93 6.90
C LEU A 82 12.42 12.83 8.44
N PRO A 83 12.60 11.60 8.99
CA PRO A 83 12.74 11.41 10.44
C PRO A 83 13.89 12.22 11.03
N GLY A 84 13.64 12.83 12.18
CA GLY A 84 14.67 13.57 12.94
C GLY A 84 15.09 14.93 12.39
N SER A 85 14.57 15.37 11.23
CA SER A 85 14.90 16.66 10.61
C SER A 85 13.75 17.68 10.61
N ARG A 86 12.62 17.33 11.23
CA ARG A 86 11.39 18.12 11.17
C ARG A 86 11.50 19.47 11.89
N HIS A 87 11.26 20.54 11.17
CA HIS A 87 11.15 21.89 11.70
C HIS A 87 9.68 22.30 11.79
N ALA A 88 9.21 22.68 12.98
CA ALA A 88 7.79 22.90 13.27
C ALA A 88 7.12 24.04 12.48
N THR A 89 7.90 24.98 11.93
CA THR A 89 7.35 26.10 11.13
C THR A 89 7.31 25.83 9.63
N LEU A 90 7.87 24.70 9.17
CA LEU A 90 7.87 24.31 7.77
C LEU A 90 6.84 23.21 7.51
N PRO A 91 6.30 23.13 6.29
CA PRO A 91 5.38 22.06 5.93
C PRO A 91 6.09 20.71 5.92
N HIS A 92 5.34 19.64 6.27
CA HIS A 92 5.78 18.26 6.14
C HIS A 92 4.65 17.38 5.57
N LEU A 93 5.01 16.24 5.00
CA LEU A 93 4.08 15.34 4.33
C LEU A 93 3.11 14.68 5.33
N LEU A 94 1.85 14.58 4.93
CA LEU A 94 0.84 13.70 5.49
C LEU A 94 0.51 12.60 4.48
N ALA A 95 -0.23 11.57 4.90
CA ALA A 95 -0.82 10.64 3.95
C ALA A 95 -1.68 11.42 2.93
N PRO A 96 -1.56 11.15 1.62
CA PRO A 96 -2.29 11.87 0.59
C PRO A 96 -3.77 11.45 0.46
N CYS A 97 -4.35 10.95 1.55
CA CYS A 97 -5.77 10.64 1.71
C CYS A 97 -6.28 11.29 3.00
N ASP A 98 -7.57 11.59 3.07
CA ASP A 98 -8.19 12.20 4.25
C ASP A 98 -9.50 11.49 4.65
N LEU A 99 -10.61 11.79 3.97
CA LEU A 99 -11.92 11.25 4.31
C LEU A 99 -12.20 9.87 3.69
N GLN A 100 -11.25 9.33 2.95
CA GLN A 100 -11.33 7.99 2.39
C GLN A 100 -11.02 6.95 3.46
N VAL A 101 -11.80 5.88 3.50
CA VAL A 101 -11.44 4.65 4.20
C VAL A 101 -10.43 3.90 3.34
N VAL A 102 -9.34 3.43 3.94
CA VAL A 102 -8.37 2.60 3.24
C VAL A 102 -8.80 1.14 3.32
N LYS A 103 -9.04 0.54 2.16
CA LYS A 103 -9.27 -0.89 2.00
C LYS A 103 -8.01 -1.53 1.45
N ALA A 104 -7.70 -2.74 1.91
CA ALA A 104 -6.66 -3.57 1.33
C ALA A 104 -7.25 -4.91 0.87
N ALA A 105 -6.55 -5.57 -0.02
CA ALA A 105 -6.95 -6.87 -0.55
C ALA A 105 -5.81 -7.87 -0.34
N GLY A 106 -6.14 -9.09 0.05
CA GLY A 106 -5.18 -10.18 0.13
C GLY A 106 -4.58 -10.50 -1.23
N VAL A 107 -3.27 -10.81 -1.26
CA VAL A 107 -2.56 -11.17 -2.48
C VAL A 107 -2.90 -12.59 -2.92
N THR A 108 -3.03 -12.79 -4.23
CA THR A 108 -3.37 -14.08 -4.86
C THR A 108 -2.17 -14.81 -5.45
N PHE A 109 -0.94 -14.38 -5.13
CA PHE A 109 0.27 -14.99 -5.67
C PHE A 109 0.41 -16.46 -5.24
N ALA A 110 0.49 -17.34 -6.22
CA ALA A 110 0.60 -18.79 -6.02
C ALA A 110 1.72 -19.18 -5.04
N ALA A 111 2.90 -18.58 -5.19
CA ALA A 111 4.03 -18.85 -4.30
C ALA A 111 3.74 -18.47 -2.84
N SER A 112 3.12 -17.32 -2.62
CA SER A 112 2.76 -16.85 -1.27
C SER A 112 1.71 -17.75 -0.62
N LEU A 113 0.72 -18.21 -1.37
CA LEU A 113 -0.31 -19.13 -0.89
C LEU A 113 0.28 -20.48 -0.49
N ILE A 114 1.17 -21.03 -1.31
CA ILE A 114 1.85 -22.30 -1.04
C ILE A 114 2.69 -22.20 0.25
N GLU A 115 3.48 -21.17 0.41
CA GLU A 115 4.31 -20.98 1.61
C GLU A 115 3.45 -20.83 2.87
N ARG A 116 2.33 -20.07 2.81
CA ARG A 116 1.38 -19.97 3.95
C ARG A 116 0.81 -21.33 4.36
N VAL A 117 0.44 -22.19 3.40
CA VAL A 117 -0.04 -23.53 3.70
C VAL A 117 1.05 -24.39 4.36
N ILE A 118 2.28 -24.29 3.84
CA ILE A 118 3.42 -25.00 4.39
C ILE A 118 3.70 -24.56 5.84
N GLU A 119 3.72 -23.25 6.09
CA GLU A 119 3.93 -22.68 7.44
C GLU A 119 2.84 -23.14 8.43
N GLU A 120 1.58 -23.09 8.03
CA GLU A 120 0.44 -23.53 8.84
C GLU A 120 0.54 -25.04 9.19
N GLN A 121 0.76 -25.87 8.18
CA GLN A 121 0.86 -27.32 8.34
C GLN A 121 2.11 -27.77 9.10
N ALA A 122 3.21 -27.05 8.94
CA ALA A 122 4.47 -27.33 9.64
C ALA A 122 4.43 -26.96 11.12
N ARG A 123 3.53 -26.05 11.55
CA ARG A 123 3.42 -25.56 12.93
C ARG A 123 4.76 -25.13 13.53
N GLY A 124 5.61 -24.48 12.73
CA GLY A 124 6.93 -24.02 13.14
C GLY A 124 8.05 -25.07 13.08
N ASP A 125 7.78 -26.29 12.60
CA ASP A 125 8.79 -27.33 12.39
C ASP A 125 9.39 -27.27 11.00
N ALA A 126 10.65 -26.81 10.90
CA ALA A 126 11.35 -26.63 9.63
C ALA A 126 11.56 -27.96 8.87
N SER A 127 11.70 -29.10 9.58
CA SER A 127 11.88 -30.41 8.95
C SER A 127 10.61 -30.91 8.27
N ARG A 128 9.46 -30.67 8.88
CA ARG A 128 8.14 -30.94 8.30
C ARG A 128 7.85 -30.03 7.11
N ALA A 129 8.26 -28.75 7.19
CA ALA A 129 8.06 -27.78 6.11
C ALA A 129 8.68 -28.26 4.79
N GLN A 130 9.88 -28.85 4.81
CA GLN A 130 10.53 -29.34 3.60
C GLN A 130 9.77 -30.52 2.94
N GLY A 131 9.28 -31.46 3.73
CA GLY A 131 8.47 -32.58 3.23
C GLY A 131 7.13 -32.13 2.65
N LEU A 132 6.47 -31.20 3.34
CA LEU A 132 5.21 -30.59 2.89
C LEU A 132 5.39 -29.77 1.61
N ARG A 133 6.49 -29.01 1.49
CA ARG A 133 6.80 -28.23 0.28
C ARG A 133 6.81 -29.10 -0.96
N SER A 134 7.49 -30.25 -0.90
CA SER A 134 7.54 -31.19 -2.03
C SER A 134 6.15 -31.75 -2.39
N GLN A 135 5.31 -32.07 -1.40
CA GLN A 135 3.95 -32.57 -1.62
C GLN A 135 3.02 -31.49 -2.19
N VAL A 136 3.02 -30.30 -1.57
CA VAL A 136 2.14 -29.18 -1.94
C VAL A 136 2.53 -28.64 -3.32
N THR A 137 3.82 -28.44 -3.58
CA THR A 137 4.30 -27.95 -4.89
C THR A 137 3.98 -28.95 -6.00
N GLY A 138 4.10 -30.24 -5.74
CA GLY A 138 3.76 -31.30 -6.73
C GLY A 138 2.26 -31.36 -7.05
N LEU A 139 1.40 -30.98 -6.12
CA LEU A 139 -0.08 -30.99 -6.31
C LEU A 139 -0.62 -29.67 -6.89
N ILE A 140 -0.04 -28.56 -6.50
CA ILE A 140 -0.60 -27.22 -6.71
C ILE A 140 0.28 -26.38 -7.67
N GLY A 141 1.59 -26.52 -7.65
CA GLY A 141 2.55 -25.56 -8.18
C GLY A 141 2.38 -25.20 -9.68
N ALA A 142 1.99 -26.18 -10.52
CA ALA A 142 1.77 -25.92 -11.94
C ALA A 142 0.36 -25.40 -12.25
N SER A 143 -0.60 -25.62 -11.33
CA SER A 143 -2.01 -25.31 -11.56
C SER A 143 -2.43 -23.92 -11.08
N LEU A 144 -1.69 -23.32 -10.15
CA LEU A 144 -2.08 -22.01 -9.56
C LEU A 144 -1.68 -20.81 -10.41
N ALA A 145 -0.54 -20.89 -11.13
CA ALA A 145 -0.01 -19.74 -11.86
C ALA A 145 -0.97 -19.17 -12.93
N ASP A 146 -1.77 -20.06 -13.55
CA ASP A 146 -2.72 -19.72 -14.63
C ASP A 146 -4.19 -19.87 -14.19
N MET A 147 -4.44 -20.11 -12.90
CA MET A 147 -5.78 -20.42 -12.41
C MET A 147 -6.53 -19.14 -12.03
N ARG A 148 -7.67 -18.94 -12.65
CA ARG A 148 -8.56 -17.84 -12.25
C ARG A 148 -9.33 -18.24 -10.98
N PRO A 149 -9.24 -17.45 -9.88
CA PRO A 149 -10.03 -17.68 -8.67
C PRO A 149 -11.53 -17.84 -8.96
N GLY A 150 -12.19 -18.77 -8.26
CA GLY A 150 -13.61 -19.06 -8.46
C GLY A 150 -13.97 -19.80 -9.77
N SER A 151 -13.00 -20.10 -10.64
CA SER A 151 -13.25 -20.87 -11.86
C SER A 151 -13.61 -22.33 -11.54
N PRO A 152 -14.26 -23.08 -12.48
CA PRO A 152 -14.52 -24.51 -12.28
C PRO A 152 -13.25 -25.32 -11.96
N GLN A 153 -12.11 -24.97 -12.55
CA GLN A 153 -10.82 -25.61 -12.26
C GLN A 153 -10.34 -25.30 -10.82
N ALA A 154 -10.48 -24.05 -10.39
CA ALA A 154 -10.15 -23.66 -9.02
C ALA A 154 -11.02 -24.39 -7.99
N MET A 155 -12.31 -24.52 -8.25
CA MET A 155 -13.23 -25.24 -7.37
C MET A 155 -12.95 -26.76 -7.35
N ALA A 156 -12.57 -27.37 -8.47
CA ALA A 156 -12.14 -28.75 -8.52
C ALA A 156 -10.85 -28.98 -7.71
N LEU A 157 -9.87 -28.05 -7.80
CA LEU A 157 -8.67 -28.10 -6.97
C LEU A 157 -8.99 -27.96 -5.49
N LYS A 158 -9.90 -27.05 -5.11
CA LYS A 158 -10.37 -26.89 -3.73
C LYS A 158 -10.91 -28.21 -3.18
N THR A 159 -11.78 -28.90 -3.93
CA THR A 159 -12.33 -30.20 -3.54
C THR A 159 -11.23 -31.23 -3.33
N LEU A 160 -10.29 -31.34 -4.27
CA LEU A 160 -9.16 -32.26 -4.16
C LEU A 160 -8.29 -32.00 -2.92
N LEU A 161 -8.00 -30.73 -2.61
CA LEU A 161 -7.21 -30.35 -1.45
C LEU A 161 -7.96 -30.66 -0.14
N GLN A 162 -9.28 -30.46 -0.09
CA GLN A 162 -10.11 -30.83 1.05
C GLN A 162 -10.10 -32.34 1.29
N GLU A 163 -10.26 -33.17 0.25
CA GLU A 163 -10.21 -34.62 0.32
C GLU A 163 -8.86 -35.13 0.84
N LYS A 164 -7.78 -34.44 0.51
CA LYS A 164 -6.41 -34.76 0.96
C LYS A 164 -6.04 -34.16 2.33
N GLY A 165 -6.93 -33.38 2.97
CA GLY A 165 -6.64 -32.70 4.22
C GLY A 165 -5.58 -31.60 4.11
N LEU A 166 -5.37 -31.07 2.91
CA LEU A 166 -4.40 -30.01 2.59
C LEU A 166 -5.05 -28.63 2.42
N TRP A 167 -6.36 -28.55 2.57
CA TRP A 167 -7.07 -27.27 2.47
C TRP A 167 -6.77 -26.39 3.68
N SER A 168 -6.49 -25.13 3.43
CA SER A 168 -6.34 -24.07 4.41
C SER A 168 -7.24 -22.88 4.03
N GLN A 169 -7.72 -22.12 5.01
CA GLN A 169 -8.46 -20.87 4.76
C GLN A 169 -7.63 -19.83 3.99
N TYR A 170 -6.32 -19.87 4.11
CA TYR A 170 -5.44 -18.99 3.34
C TYR A 170 -5.45 -19.27 1.83
N LEU A 171 -5.80 -20.51 1.42
CA LEU A 171 -5.98 -20.84 0.01
C LEU A 171 -7.29 -20.28 -0.57
N GLU A 172 -8.27 -19.93 0.28
CA GLU A 172 -9.51 -19.33 -0.18
C GLU A 172 -9.27 -18.01 -0.94
N VAL A 173 -8.31 -17.22 -0.51
CA VAL A 173 -7.95 -15.94 -1.13
C VAL A 173 -7.56 -16.08 -2.61
N GLY A 174 -6.84 -17.14 -2.96
CA GLY A 174 -6.33 -17.36 -4.33
C GLY A 174 -7.12 -18.38 -5.14
N ILE A 175 -7.92 -19.24 -4.51
CA ILE A 175 -8.66 -20.33 -5.16
C ILE A 175 -10.17 -20.07 -5.13
N GLY A 176 -10.70 -19.52 -4.03
CA GLY A 176 -12.11 -19.25 -3.84
C GLY A 176 -12.66 -18.17 -4.76
N PRO A 177 -14.00 -18.03 -4.83
CA PRO A 177 -14.66 -17.04 -5.69
C PRO A 177 -14.61 -15.62 -5.13
N ASP A 178 -14.36 -15.47 -3.83
CA ASP A 178 -14.44 -14.20 -3.11
C ASP A 178 -13.06 -13.66 -2.79
N ALA A 179 -12.81 -12.40 -3.15
CA ALA A 179 -11.59 -11.72 -2.80
C ALA A 179 -11.55 -11.42 -1.28
N GLU A 180 -10.40 -11.60 -0.65
CA GLU A 180 -10.18 -11.09 0.69
C GLU A 180 -10.05 -9.57 0.64
N VAL A 181 -11.01 -8.85 1.18
CA VAL A 181 -11.00 -7.39 1.27
C VAL A 181 -11.29 -6.98 2.70
N PHE A 182 -10.45 -6.15 3.28
CA PHE A 182 -10.59 -5.70 4.65
C PHE A 182 -10.35 -4.20 4.80
N THR A 183 -10.79 -3.62 5.92
CA THR A 183 -10.42 -2.25 6.28
C THR A 183 -9.01 -2.25 6.83
N LYS A 184 -8.12 -1.50 6.16
CA LYS A 184 -6.74 -1.31 6.59
C LYS A 184 -6.59 -0.13 7.54
N ALA A 185 -7.29 0.96 7.24
CA ALA A 185 -7.29 2.13 8.09
C ALA A 185 -8.60 2.91 7.93
N PRO A 186 -9.19 3.40 9.03
CA PRO A 186 -10.28 4.35 8.98
C PRO A 186 -9.79 5.71 8.47
N VAL A 187 -10.73 6.64 8.30
CA VAL A 187 -10.42 8.02 7.88
C VAL A 187 -9.38 8.66 8.81
N LEU A 188 -8.42 9.38 8.25
CA LEU A 188 -7.36 10.11 8.94
C LEU A 188 -6.38 9.26 9.79
N ALA A 189 -6.45 7.92 9.73
CA ALA A 189 -5.57 7.05 10.52
C ALA A 189 -4.29 6.63 9.80
N SER A 190 -4.18 6.85 8.48
CA SER A 190 -2.96 6.59 7.74
C SER A 190 -1.92 7.68 7.98
N VAL A 191 -0.65 7.30 8.00
CA VAL A 191 0.49 8.20 8.12
C VAL A 191 1.15 8.47 6.77
N GLY A 192 1.86 9.58 6.68
CA GLY A 192 2.59 9.99 5.48
C GLY A 192 3.99 9.40 5.39
N CYS A 193 4.68 9.74 4.30
CA CYS A 193 6.07 9.41 4.10
C CYS A 193 6.94 10.09 5.18
N GLY A 194 7.83 9.31 5.80
CA GLY A 194 8.73 9.80 6.87
C GLY A 194 8.13 9.76 8.29
N GLU A 195 6.90 9.27 8.47
CA GLU A 195 6.28 9.09 9.78
C GLU A 195 6.59 7.71 10.39
N ASP A 196 6.52 7.67 11.71
CA ASP A 196 6.61 6.42 12.46
C ASP A 196 5.35 5.57 12.26
N ILE A 197 5.54 4.27 12.13
CA ILE A 197 4.45 3.29 12.04
C ILE A 197 4.01 2.87 13.44
N GLY A 198 2.69 2.86 13.67
CA GLY A 198 2.10 2.36 14.88
C GLY A 198 2.08 0.83 14.92
N ILE A 199 2.74 0.24 15.90
CA ILE A 199 2.75 -1.20 16.18
C ILE A 199 2.10 -1.44 17.54
N ARG A 200 1.21 -2.42 17.62
CA ARG A 200 0.60 -2.83 18.90
C ARG A 200 1.66 -3.35 19.87
N SER A 201 1.54 -2.96 21.14
CA SER A 201 2.47 -3.39 22.21
C SER A 201 2.41 -4.88 22.53
N ASP A 202 1.34 -5.58 22.13
CA ASP A 202 1.15 -7.01 22.32
C ASP A 202 1.56 -7.84 21.09
N SER A 203 2.18 -7.23 20.07
CA SER A 203 2.77 -7.90 18.92
C SER A 203 4.29 -7.95 19.04
N ALA A 204 4.84 -9.12 18.80
CA ALA A 204 6.28 -9.37 18.80
C ALA A 204 6.82 -9.73 17.40
N TRP A 205 5.93 -9.94 16.42
CA TRP A 205 6.32 -10.27 15.05
C TRP A 205 5.44 -9.53 14.05
N ASN A 206 6.01 -8.48 13.48
CA ASN A 206 5.37 -7.63 12.49
C ASN A 206 6.27 -7.47 11.25
N ASN A 207 5.69 -7.10 10.13
CA ASN A 207 6.41 -6.88 8.87
C ASN A 207 5.75 -5.79 8.03
N PRO A 208 6.54 -5.09 7.18
CA PRO A 208 6.00 -4.26 6.11
C PRO A 208 5.41 -5.13 5.00
N GLU A 209 4.35 -4.65 4.37
CA GLU A 209 3.78 -5.18 3.15
C GLU A 209 3.65 -4.03 2.14
N PRO A 210 4.67 -3.85 1.28
CA PRO A 210 4.68 -2.76 0.30
C PRO A 210 3.70 -3.06 -0.83
N GLU A 211 2.87 -2.08 -1.15
CA GLU A 211 1.77 -2.24 -2.09
C GLU A 211 1.61 -1.04 -3.01
N VAL A 212 0.93 -1.25 -4.13
CA VAL A 212 0.35 -0.18 -4.94
C VAL A 212 -0.99 0.22 -4.33
N VAL A 213 -1.17 1.52 -4.15
CA VAL A 213 -2.43 2.11 -3.68
C VAL A 213 -3.14 2.77 -4.85
N LEU A 214 -4.42 2.45 -5.04
CA LEU A 214 -5.27 3.08 -6.04
C LEU A 214 -6.16 4.13 -5.36
N ALA A 215 -6.12 5.35 -5.87
CA ALA A 215 -7.03 6.41 -5.45
C ALA A 215 -8.36 6.26 -6.19
N VAL A 216 -9.44 6.01 -5.45
CA VAL A 216 -10.78 5.78 -5.98
C VAL A 216 -11.71 6.90 -5.52
N ASN A 217 -12.46 7.48 -6.44
CA ASN A 217 -13.43 8.54 -6.14
C ASN A 217 -14.80 7.95 -5.69
N SER A 218 -15.74 8.82 -5.32
CA SER A 218 -17.07 8.42 -4.83
C SER A 218 -17.93 7.70 -5.88
N ARG A 219 -17.57 7.78 -7.16
CA ARG A 219 -18.26 7.08 -8.27
C ARG A 219 -17.67 5.70 -8.54
N GLY A 220 -16.59 5.33 -7.85
CA GLY A 220 -15.87 4.08 -8.10
C GLY A 220 -14.82 4.17 -9.22
N ASP A 221 -14.53 5.38 -9.74
CA ASP A 221 -13.50 5.56 -10.74
C ASP A 221 -12.11 5.57 -10.10
N ILE A 222 -11.16 4.85 -10.67
CA ILE A 222 -9.75 4.91 -10.28
C ILE A 222 -9.14 6.14 -10.95
N VAL A 223 -8.65 7.09 -10.16
CA VAL A 223 -8.19 8.40 -10.65
C VAL A 223 -6.71 8.67 -10.44
N GLY A 224 -5.98 7.75 -9.81
CA GLY A 224 -4.55 7.87 -9.58
C GLY A 224 -3.98 6.68 -8.81
N ALA A 225 -2.67 6.70 -8.62
CA ALA A 225 -1.95 5.68 -7.86
C ALA A 225 -0.88 6.28 -6.94
N ALA A 226 -0.55 5.57 -5.87
CA ALA A 226 0.51 5.87 -4.93
C ALA A 226 1.17 4.57 -4.46
N LEU A 227 2.17 4.68 -3.58
CA LEU A 227 2.71 3.54 -2.85
C LEU A 227 2.12 3.50 -1.43
N GLY A 228 2.03 2.30 -0.87
CA GLY A 228 1.56 2.08 0.48
C GLY A 228 2.32 0.99 1.21
N ASN A 229 2.08 0.93 2.50
CA ASN A 229 2.59 -0.11 3.38
C ASN A 229 1.44 -0.61 4.24
N ASP A 230 0.93 -1.82 3.93
CA ASP A 230 -0.05 -2.55 4.73
C ASP A 230 0.67 -3.31 5.83
N VAL A 231 1.10 -2.59 6.87
CA VAL A 231 1.83 -3.20 7.98
C VAL A 231 1.00 -4.31 8.64
N ASN A 232 1.62 -5.48 8.79
CA ASN A 232 0.98 -6.68 9.30
C ASN A 232 1.55 -7.09 10.66
N LEU A 233 0.68 -7.59 11.54
CA LEU A 233 1.04 -8.23 12.80
C LEU A 233 0.92 -9.75 12.64
N ARG A 234 1.98 -10.40 12.13
CA ARG A 234 1.96 -11.83 11.75
C ARG A 234 1.65 -12.78 12.90
N ASP A 235 2.12 -12.44 14.09
CA ASP A 235 1.83 -13.23 15.30
C ASP A 235 0.36 -13.15 15.73
N ILE A 236 -0.40 -12.16 15.26
CA ILE A 236 -1.85 -12.04 15.50
C ILE A 236 -2.63 -12.65 14.33
N GLU A 237 -2.29 -12.29 13.10
CA GLU A 237 -2.95 -12.81 11.90
C GLU A 237 -2.90 -14.34 11.82
N GLY A 238 -1.74 -14.92 12.07
CA GLY A 238 -1.54 -16.37 12.00
C GLY A 238 -2.29 -17.22 13.04
N ARG A 239 -2.95 -16.59 14.02
CA ARG A 239 -3.73 -17.31 15.03
C ARG A 239 -5.11 -17.72 14.54
N SER A 240 -5.78 -16.85 13.79
CA SER A 240 -7.14 -17.09 13.32
C SER A 240 -7.55 -16.02 12.30
N ALA A 241 -8.29 -16.41 11.27
CA ALA A 241 -8.93 -15.51 10.32
C ALA A 241 -9.85 -14.47 10.97
N LEU A 242 -10.41 -14.77 12.15
CA LEU A 242 -11.20 -13.83 12.95
C LEU A 242 -10.39 -12.63 13.48
N LEU A 243 -9.07 -12.74 13.49
CA LEU A 243 -8.18 -11.72 14.00
C LEU A 243 -7.59 -10.82 12.89
N LEU A 244 -8.02 -10.96 11.63
CA LEU A 244 -7.52 -10.16 10.52
C LEU A 244 -7.64 -8.65 10.81
N GLY A 245 -8.81 -8.17 11.24
CA GLY A 245 -8.98 -6.77 11.63
C GLY A 245 -8.03 -6.34 12.76
N LYS A 246 -7.81 -7.20 13.76
CA LYS A 246 -6.85 -6.91 14.84
C LYS A 246 -5.41 -6.86 14.36
N ALA A 247 -5.06 -7.65 13.36
CA ALA A 247 -3.71 -7.69 12.78
C ALA A 247 -3.43 -6.49 11.86
N LYS A 248 -4.46 -5.98 11.17
CA LYS A 248 -4.34 -5.03 10.06
C LYS A 248 -4.80 -3.62 10.40
N ASP A 249 -5.97 -3.46 11.04
CA ASP A 249 -6.58 -2.15 11.35
C ASP A 249 -6.11 -1.66 12.73
N ASN A 250 -4.91 -1.09 12.75
CA ASN A 250 -4.35 -0.48 13.95
C ASN A 250 -4.01 0.99 13.69
N ASN A 251 -3.99 1.78 14.76
CA ASN A 251 -3.70 3.20 14.68
C ASN A 251 -2.28 3.43 14.11
N ALA A 252 -2.19 4.27 13.08
CA ALA A 252 -0.95 4.61 12.36
C ALA A 252 -0.23 3.39 11.72
N SER A 253 -0.88 2.25 11.52
CA SER A 253 -0.25 1.05 10.93
C SER A 253 -0.43 0.94 9.41
N CYS A 254 -0.78 2.03 8.76
CA CYS A 254 -0.87 2.16 7.32
C CYS A 254 -0.12 3.41 6.88
N ALA A 255 0.90 3.30 6.05
CA ALA A 255 1.55 4.44 5.43
C ALA A 255 1.16 4.54 3.96
N ILE A 256 0.86 5.74 3.47
CA ILE A 256 0.58 6.02 2.06
C ILE A 256 1.36 7.25 1.64
N GLY A 257 2.00 7.20 0.50
CA GLY A 257 2.70 8.37 -0.01
C GLY A 257 3.79 8.07 -1.06
N PRO A 258 4.65 9.06 -1.30
CA PRO A 258 4.57 10.43 -0.78
C PRO A 258 3.43 11.24 -1.40
N PHE A 259 3.02 10.95 -2.65
CA PHE A 259 2.02 11.68 -3.44
C PHE A 259 1.13 10.68 -4.20
N ILE A 260 -0.05 11.12 -4.60
CA ILE A 260 -0.85 10.44 -5.62
C ILE A 260 -0.41 10.99 -6.98
N ARG A 261 0.05 10.11 -7.88
CA ARG A 261 0.20 10.39 -9.30
C ARG A 261 -1.17 10.23 -9.94
N LEU A 262 -1.79 11.35 -10.30
CA LEU A 262 -3.11 11.33 -10.93
C LEU A 262 -3.03 10.77 -12.35
N PHE A 263 -4.06 10.06 -12.78
CA PHE A 263 -4.16 9.53 -14.13
C PHE A 263 -4.42 10.63 -15.14
N ASP A 264 -3.71 10.57 -16.24
CA ASP A 264 -3.80 11.46 -17.38
C ASP A 264 -3.43 10.73 -18.69
N ALA A 265 -3.23 11.46 -19.78
CA ALA A 265 -2.92 10.85 -21.07
C ALA A 265 -1.58 10.07 -21.10
N GLY A 266 -0.66 10.37 -20.18
CA GLY A 266 0.67 9.73 -20.09
C GLY A 266 0.77 8.65 -19.02
N PHE A 267 -0.19 8.54 -18.12
CA PHE A 267 -0.16 7.58 -17.01
C PHE A 267 -1.57 7.12 -16.64
N GLY A 268 -1.79 5.84 -16.69
CA GLY A 268 -3.08 5.23 -16.40
C GLY A 268 -2.92 3.86 -15.73
N LEU A 269 -4.04 3.18 -15.53
CA LEU A 269 -4.09 1.90 -14.83
C LEU A 269 -3.22 0.81 -15.51
N ASP A 270 -3.10 0.85 -16.83
CA ASP A 270 -2.28 -0.14 -17.56
C ASP A 270 -0.78 -0.01 -17.25
N ALA A 271 -0.29 1.21 -16.99
CA ALA A 271 1.08 1.40 -16.48
C ALA A 271 1.24 0.76 -15.10
N VAL A 272 0.29 1.01 -14.19
CA VAL A 272 0.31 0.46 -12.83
C VAL A 272 0.31 -1.07 -12.81
N ARG A 273 -0.44 -1.72 -13.71
CA ARG A 273 -0.53 -3.20 -13.80
C ARG A 273 0.80 -3.89 -14.11
N ASN A 274 1.75 -3.18 -14.66
CA ASN A 274 3.05 -3.73 -15.05
C ASN A 274 4.20 -3.28 -14.14
N GLU A 275 3.88 -2.53 -13.08
CA GLU A 275 4.90 -2.00 -12.18
C GLU A 275 5.49 -3.07 -11.28
N THR A 276 6.72 -2.81 -10.87
CA THR A 276 7.46 -3.64 -9.92
C THR A 276 7.66 -2.86 -8.63
N VAL A 277 7.22 -3.45 -7.51
CA VAL A 277 7.39 -2.88 -6.17
C VAL A 277 8.67 -3.41 -5.56
N HIS A 278 9.55 -2.51 -5.14
CA HIS A 278 10.79 -2.83 -4.42
C HIS A 278 10.64 -2.50 -2.94
N LEU A 279 11.03 -3.43 -2.09
CA LEU A 279 11.12 -3.26 -0.65
C LEU A 279 12.57 -3.22 -0.21
N HIS A 280 12.91 -2.26 0.63
CA HIS A 280 14.15 -2.24 1.37
C HIS A 280 13.85 -1.96 2.85
N VAL A 281 14.28 -2.87 3.72
CA VAL A 281 14.19 -2.72 5.17
C VAL A 281 15.60 -2.64 5.73
N ALA A 282 15.87 -1.63 6.54
CA ALA A 282 17.14 -1.45 7.25
C ALA A 282 16.88 -1.36 8.75
N GLY A 283 17.54 -2.20 9.53
CA GLY A 283 17.52 -2.18 10.99
C GLY A 283 18.66 -1.36 11.58
N ALA A 284 18.43 -0.79 12.76
CA ALA A 284 19.47 -0.06 13.51
C ALA A 284 20.63 -0.99 13.97
N ASP A 285 20.39 -2.28 14.01
CA ASP A 285 21.38 -3.34 14.30
C ASP A 285 22.22 -3.77 13.08
N GLY A 286 22.03 -3.14 11.92
CA GLY A 286 22.67 -3.50 10.66
C GLY A 286 21.89 -4.52 9.83
N TYR A 287 20.71 -4.95 10.25
CA TYR A 287 19.84 -5.81 9.45
C TYR A 287 19.48 -5.15 8.14
N GLN A 288 19.51 -5.92 7.06
CA GLN A 288 19.12 -5.49 5.71
C GLN A 288 18.26 -6.56 5.05
N LEU A 289 17.12 -6.15 4.50
CA LEU A 289 16.28 -7.02 3.68
C LEU A 289 15.90 -6.27 2.40
N ARG A 290 15.97 -6.97 1.28
CA ARG A 290 15.46 -6.49 0.00
C ARG A 290 14.44 -7.47 -0.54
N GLY A 291 13.29 -6.95 -0.94
CA GLY A 291 12.22 -7.69 -1.59
C GLY A 291 11.87 -7.05 -2.92
N ILE A 292 11.30 -7.86 -3.80
CA ILE A 292 10.78 -7.42 -5.08
C ILE A 292 9.47 -8.15 -5.35
N ASN A 293 8.49 -7.44 -5.85
CA ASN A 293 7.21 -7.99 -6.27
C ASN A 293 6.75 -7.32 -7.56
N THR A 294 6.02 -8.03 -8.40
CA THR A 294 5.48 -7.49 -9.65
C THR A 294 3.97 -7.49 -9.62
N MET A 295 3.36 -6.42 -10.16
CA MET A 295 1.93 -6.35 -10.38
C MET A 295 1.50 -7.12 -11.62
N ALA A 296 2.44 -7.46 -12.52
CA ALA A 296 2.19 -8.33 -13.67
C ALA A 296 2.02 -9.77 -13.19
N SER A 297 0.82 -10.32 -13.38
CA SER A 297 0.45 -11.71 -13.07
C SER A 297 0.19 -12.49 -14.34
#